data_d105b9febeefeace2df0a81f3472afdf
#
_entry.id   d105b9febeefeace2df0a81f3472afdf
#
_cell.length_a   1.000
_cell.length_b   1.000
_cell.length_c   1.000
_cell.angle_alpha   90.00
_cell.angle_beta   90.00
_cell.angle_gamma   90.00
#
_symmetry.space_group_name_H-M   'P 1'
#
loop_
_entity.id
_entity.type
_entity.pdbx_description
1 polymer ?
#
loop_
_entity_poly.entity_id
_entity_poly.type
_entity_poly.pdbx_seq_one_letter_code
_entity_poly.pdbx_strand_id
1 'polypeptide(L)'
;MTERVALVTGGNGGIGTEICRQLSSGGYRVVTTCVNPEAEGVEAWAAALREEGHDIGWVQCNVADFDACARMATEVEAEFGSVDVLVNVAGITRDAFLHKMDADNWRSVIDVNLNSAFNVTRQFVTGMRERGFGRIVNISSVNGQTGQFGQTNYSAAKAGMHGFTMALAKESAPKGVTVNTVSPGYVRTSMTDAIPDKVREAIIGQIPAGRLGEPQDIARAVAFLVADEAGYINGANIPVNGALFCSF
;
A
#
# COMPACT_ATOMS: atom_id res chain seq x y z
N MET A 1 -0.96 -26.55 7.50
CA MET A 1 -1.64 -25.47 6.76
C MET A 1 -0.66 -25.01 5.70
N THR A 2 -1.07 -24.87 4.46
CA THR A 2 -0.21 -24.27 3.41
C THR A 2 0.07 -22.82 3.82
N GLU A 3 1.32 -22.40 3.70
CA GLU A 3 1.77 -21.03 3.94
C GLU A 3 1.04 -20.09 2.97
N ARG A 4 0.42 -19.02 3.48
CA ARG A 4 -0.30 -18.04 2.66
C ARG A 4 0.64 -17.10 1.97
N VAL A 5 0.32 -16.74 0.73
CA VAL A 5 1.11 -15.79 -0.07
C VAL A 5 0.57 -14.38 0.09
N ALA A 6 1.47 -13.44 0.41
CA ALA A 6 1.19 -12.02 0.51
C ALA A 6 1.98 -11.23 -0.55
N LEU A 7 1.27 -10.54 -1.45
CA LEU A 7 1.84 -9.62 -2.42
C LEU A 7 1.75 -8.18 -1.88
N VAL A 8 2.89 -7.50 -1.82
CA VAL A 8 3.00 -6.10 -1.38
C VAL A 8 3.55 -5.26 -2.53
N THR A 9 2.76 -4.40 -3.14
CA THR A 9 3.28 -3.53 -4.21
C THR A 9 4.16 -2.42 -3.63
N GLY A 10 5.35 -2.20 -4.21
CA GLY A 10 6.29 -1.18 -3.69
C GLY A 10 6.82 -1.50 -2.30
N GLY A 11 7.05 -2.78 -2.00
CA GLY A 11 7.51 -3.26 -0.70
C GLY A 11 8.94 -2.83 -0.36
N ASN A 12 9.74 -2.41 -1.33
CA ASN A 12 11.07 -1.86 -1.10
C ASN A 12 11.09 -0.37 -0.67
N GLY A 13 9.92 0.28 -0.57
CA GLY A 13 9.79 1.61 0.02
C GLY A 13 9.71 1.58 1.56
N GLY A 14 9.81 2.73 2.22
CA GLY A 14 9.88 2.81 3.69
C GLY A 14 8.72 2.12 4.43
N ILE A 15 7.48 2.43 4.09
CA ILE A 15 6.29 1.77 4.67
C ILE A 15 6.20 0.31 4.18
N GLY A 16 6.45 0.08 2.89
CA GLY A 16 6.38 -1.23 2.27
C GLY A 16 7.35 -2.24 2.91
N THR A 17 8.57 -1.82 3.21
CA THR A 17 9.58 -2.65 3.86
C THR A 17 9.10 -3.18 5.21
N GLU A 18 8.52 -2.32 6.03
CA GLU A 18 8.00 -2.75 7.34
C GLU A 18 6.75 -3.62 7.24
N ILE A 19 5.92 -3.40 6.21
CA ILE A 19 4.80 -4.31 5.93
C ILE A 19 5.33 -5.68 5.53
N CYS A 20 6.35 -5.76 4.66
CA CYS A 20 6.98 -7.03 4.28
C CYS A 20 7.57 -7.75 5.51
N ARG A 21 8.32 -7.05 6.38
CA ARG A 21 8.86 -7.62 7.63
C ARG A 21 7.76 -8.16 8.53
N GLN A 22 6.71 -7.36 8.76
CA GLN A 22 5.60 -7.71 9.65
C GLN A 22 4.83 -8.93 9.14
N LEU A 23 4.57 -9.02 7.84
CA LEU A 23 3.88 -10.16 7.24
C LEU A 23 4.76 -11.41 7.24
N SER A 24 6.05 -11.29 6.91
CA SER A 24 7.01 -12.40 7.00
C SER A 24 7.10 -12.95 8.42
N SER A 25 7.20 -12.08 9.44
CA SER A 25 7.15 -12.49 10.86
C SER A 25 5.82 -13.15 11.25
N GLY A 26 4.74 -12.83 10.55
CA GLY A 26 3.42 -13.44 10.71
C GLY A 26 3.25 -14.78 10.01
N GLY A 27 4.30 -15.31 9.38
CA GLY A 27 4.29 -16.61 8.69
C GLY A 27 3.69 -16.59 7.28
N TYR A 28 3.65 -15.41 6.65
CA TYR A 28 3.29 -15.30 5.24
C TYR A 28 4.54 -15.47 4.35
N ARG A 29 4.38 -16.14 3.22
CA ARG A 29 5.33 -16.07 2.11
C ARG A 29 5.13 -14.73 1.40
N VAL A 30 6.10 -13.83 1.54
CA VAL A 30 5.96 -12.45 1.06
C VAL A 30 6.68 -12.26 -0.26
N VAL A 31 6.01 -11.60 -1.20
CA VAL A 31 6.59 -11.15 -2.47
C VAL A 31 6.25 -9.68 -2.70
N THR A 32 7.19 -8.93 -3.28
CA THR A 32 6.97 -7.51 -3.61
C THR A 32 7.16 -7.22 -5.09
N THR A 33 6.65 -6.08 -5.53
CA THR A 33 6.94 -5.55 -6.87
C THR A 33 7.93 -4.40 -6.82
N CYS A 34 8.80 -4.29 -7.83
CA CYS A 34 9.65 -3.14 -8.10
C CYS A 34 9.56 -2.75 -9.59
N VAL A 35 9.78 -1.48 -9.93
CA VAL A 35 9.70 -1.02 -11.33
C VAL A 35 11.02 -1.21 -12.05
N ASN A 36 12.12 -0.82 -11.41
CA ASN A 36 13.48 -0.94 -11.94
C ASN A 36 14.38 -1.59 -10.89
N PRO A 37 14.61 -2.92 -10.98
CA PRO A 37 15.37 -3.67 -9.97
C PRO A 37 16.77 -3.12 -9.72
N GLU A 38 17.49 -2.73 -10.78
CA GLU A 38 18.86 -2.22 -10.66
C GLU A 38 18.90 -0.85 -9.99
N ALA A 39 18.08 0.10 -10.47
CA ALA A 39 18.03 1.46 -9.93
C ALA A 39 17.46 1.51 -8.51
N GLU A 40 16.59 0.59 -8.16
CA GLU A 40 15.98 0.50 -6.82
C GLU A 40 16.79 -0.35 -5.85
N GLY A 41 17.84 -1.06 -6.33
CA GLY A 41 18.69 -1.90 -5.51
C GLY A 41 17.93 -3.01 -4.78
N VAL A 42 16.88 -3.56 -5.40
CA VAL A 42 15.95 -4.51 -4.77
C VAL A 42 16.63 -5.79 -4.32
N GLU A 43 17.65 -6.26 -5.05
CA GLU A 43 18.42 -7.45 -4.65
C GLU A 43 19.17 -7.24 -3.34
N ALA A 44 19.87 -6.10 -3.21
CA ALA A 44 20.58 -5.75 -1.99
C ALA A 44 19.61 -5.55 -0.82
N TRP A 45 18.45 -4.94 -1.08
CA TRP A 45 17.38 -4.79 -0.11
C TRP A 45 16.83 -6.16 0.36
N ALA A 46 16.55 -7.07 -0.57
CA ALA A 46 16.07 -8.42 -0.23
C ALA A 46 17.12 -9.23 0.53
N ALA A 47 18.39 -9.11 0.13
CA ALA A 47 19.51 -9.77 0.83
C ALA A 47 19.64 -9.27 2.28
N ALA A 48 19.53 -7.96 2.51
CA ALA A 48 19.57 -7.39 3.86
C ALA A 48 18.41 -7.91 4.74
N LEU A 49 17.21 -8.01 4.18
CA LEU A 49 16.06 -8.58 4.91
C LEU A 49 16.23 -10.07 5.21
N ARG A 50 16.85 -10.81 4.30
CA ARG A 50 17.16 -12.23 4.54
C ARG A 50 18.16 -12.43 5.67
N GLU A 51 19.15 -11.55 5.81
CA GLU A 51 20.08 -11.54 6.96
C GLU A 51 19.35 -11.26 8.29
N GLU A 52 18.27 -10.50 8.25
CA GLU A 52 17.38 -10.25 9.39
C GLU A 52 16.38 -11.42 9.65
N GLY A 53 16.37 -12.45 8.80
CA GLY A 53 15.48 -13.60 8.91
C GLY A 53 14.17 -13.50 8.11
N HIS A 54 14.08 -12.53 7.19
CA HIS A 54 12.92 -12.31 6.33
C HIS A 54 13.24 -12.65 4.87
N ASP A 55 12.79 -13.81 4.39
CA ASP A 55 12.96 -14.19 2.98
C ASP A 55 11.82 -13.60 2.14
N ILE A 56 12.10 -12.48 1.49
CA ILE A 56 11.15 -11.72 0.68
C ILE A 56 11.50 -11.91 -0.79
N GLY A 57 10.55 -12.48 -1.55
CA GLY A 57 10.65 -12.54 -3.01
C GLY A 57 10.36 -11.18 -3.67
N TRP A 58 10.80 -11.02 -4.91
CA TRP A 58 10.44 -9.83 -5.68
C TRP A 58 10.25 -10.14 -7.16
N VAL A 59 9.39 -9.35 -7.82
CA VAL A 59 9.12 -9.42 -9.25
C VAL A 59 9.11 -8.03 -9.86
N GLN A 60 9.53 -7.91 -11.11
CA GLN A 60 9.51 -6.63 -11.80
C GLN A 60 8.10 -6.33 -12.34
N CYS A 61 7.52 -5.18 -11.96
CA CYS A 61 6.24 -4.74 -12.46
C CYS A 61 6.08 -3.22 -12.37
N ASN A 62 5.71 -2.59 -13.48
CA ASN A 62 5.13 -1.26 -13.43
C ASN A 62 3.62 -1.40 -13.16
N VAL A 63 3.21 -1.14 -11.93
CA VAL A 63 1.80 -1.28 -11.49
C VAL A 63 0.82 -0.32 -12.20
N ALA A 64 1.32 0.72 -12.87
CA ALA A 64 0.50 1.60 -13.69
C ALA A 64 0.11 0.98 -15.05
N ASP A 65 0.76 -0.10 -15.46
CA ASP A 65 0.51 -0.83 -16.70
C ASP A 65 -0.30 -2.11 -16.41
N PHE A 66 -1.52 -2.16 -16.96
CA PHE A 66 -2.44 -3.29 -16.75
C PHE A 66 -1.89 -4.61 -17.28
N ASP A 67 -1.27 -4.60 -18.46
CA ASP A 67 -0.73 -5.82 -19.07
C ASP A 67 0.54 -6.29 -18.36
N ALA A 68 1.35 -5.36 -17.84
CA ALA A 68 2.47 -5.70 -16.96
C ALA A 68 1.97 -6.37 -15.66
N CYS A 69 0.87 -5.87 -15.07
CA CYS A 69 0.25 -6.51 -13.91
C CYS A 69 -0.26 -7.92 -14.21
N ALA A 70 -0.81 -8.18 -15.40
CA ALA A 70 -1.25 -9.52 -15.79
C ALA A 70 -0.06 -10.50 -15.92
N ARG A 71 1.05 -10.04 -16.51
CA ARG A 71 2.28 -10.87 -16.61
C ARG A 71 2.86 -11.15 -15.22
N MET A 72 2.96 -10.12 -14.39
CA MET A 72 3.43 -10.24 -13.00
C MET A 72 2.59 -11.23 -12.20
N ALA A 73 1.26 -11.20 -12.35
CA ALA A 73 0.38 -12.13 -11.63
C ALA A 73 0.66 -13.58 -12.03
N THR A 74 0.87 -13.85 -13.32
CA THR A 74 1.24 -15.19 -13.82
C THR A 74 2.57 -15.66 -13.22
N GLU A 75 3.56 -14.79 -13.16
CA GLU A 75 4.89 -15.07 -12.59
C GLU A 75 4.79 -15.35 -11.09
N VAL A 76 4.11 -14.49 -10.35
CA VAL A 76 3.91 -14.63 -8.89
C VAL A 76 3.20 -15.93 -8.55
N GLU A 77 2.10 -16.25 -9.25
CA GLU A 77 1.34 -17.47 -8.94
C GLU A 77 2.09 -18.75 -9.34
N ALA A 78 2.92 -18.70 -10.39
CA ALA A 78 3.75 -19.84 -10.79
C ALA A 78 4.89 -20.10 -9.79
N GLU A 79 5.52 -19.06 -9.25
CA GLU A 79 6.69 -19.21 -8.38
C GLU A 79 6.32 -19.29 -6.89
N PHE A 80 5.37 -18.46 -6.43
CA PHE A 80 5.07 -18.30 -5.00
C PHE A 80 3.75 -18.99 -4.61
N GLY A 81 2.88 -19.29 -5.56
CA GLY A 81 1.55 -19.83 -5.31
C GLY A 81 0.45 -18.75 -5.34
N SER A 82 -0.78 -19.18 -5.13
CA SER A 82 -1.95 -18.29 -5.19
C SER A 82 -1.88 -17.18 -4.14
N VAL A 83 -2.07 -15.94 -4.55
CA VAL A 83 -2.06 -14.79 -3.66
C VAL A 83 -3.32 -14.75 -2.80
N ASP A 84 -3.15 -14.78 -1.49
CA ASP A 84 -4.21 -14.72 -0.48
C ASP A 84 -4.34 -13.34 0.16
N VAL A 85 -3.23 -12.61 0.22
CA VAL A 85 -3.16 -11.25 0.77
C VAL A 85 -2.57 -10.32 -0.28
N LEU A 86 -3.24 -9.19 -0.52
CA LEU A 86 -2.75 -8.14 -1.40
C LEU A 86 -2.68 -6.81 -0.64
N VAL A 87 -1.50 -6.19 -0.59
CA VAL A 87 -1.32 -4.86 -0.02
C VAL A 87 -0.87 -3.89 -1.10
N ASN A 88 -1.75 -2.98 -1.51
CA ASN A 88 -1.46 -1.93 -2.49
C ASN A 88 -0.78 -0.75 -1.78
N VAL A 89 0.56 -0.70 -1.82
CA VAL A 89 1.40 0.34 -1.17
C VAL A 89 2.01 1.28 -2.18
N ALA A 90 2.28 0.81 -3.41
CA ALA A 90 2.93 1.60 -4.44
C ALA A 90 2.26 2.98 -4.61
N GLY A 91 3.08 4.03 -4.64
CA GLY A 91 2.58 5.39 -4.77
C GLY A 91 3.70 6.41 -4.97
N ILE A 92 3.36 7.50 -5.63
CA ILE A 92 4.25 8.62 -5.89
C ILE A 92 3.55 9.95 -5.60
N THR A 93 4.34 11.00 -5.41
CA THR A 93 3.86 12.38 -5.40
C THR A 93 4.48 13.17 -6.56
N ARG A 94 3.75 14.13 -7.10
CA ARG A 94 4.20 15.14 -8.06
C ARG A 94 3.50 16.44 -7.70
N ASP A 95 4.05 17.12 -6.70
CA ASP A 95 3.40 18.25 -6.03
C ASP A 95 3.52 19.51 -6.88
N ALA A 96 2.39 20.16 -7.12
CA ALA A 96 2.28 21.46 -7.73
C ALA A 96 0.92 22.09 -7.42
N PHE A 97 0.85 23.42 -7.27
CA PHE A 97 -0.46 24.09 -7.26
C PHE A 97 -1.19 23.84 -8.58
N LEU A 98 -2.50 23.64 -8.55
CA LEU A 98 -3.30 23.22 -9.71
C LEU A 98 -3.07 24.13 -10.95
N HIS A 99 -2.95 25.44 -10.76
CA HIS A 99 -2.71 26.38 -11.86
C HIS A 99 -1.31 26.28 -12.50
N LYS A 100 -0.41 25.46 -11.92
CA LYS A 100 0.95 25.18 -12.42
C LYS A 100 1.18 23.69 -12.69
N MET A 101 0.21 22.85 -12.33
CA MET A 101 0.32 21.41 -12.51
C MET A 101 0.14 21.05 -13.98
N ASP A 102 1.13 20.38 -14.57
CA ASP A 102 1.00 19.83 -15.91
C ASP A 102 0.15 18.56 -15.94
N ALA A 103 -0.30 18.19 -17.13
CA ALA A 103 -1.15 17.02 -17.31
C ALA A 103 -0.42 15.70 -17.03
N ASP A 104 0.90 15.65 -17.22
CA ASP A 104 1.68 14.43 -17.03
C ASP A 104 1.92 14.17 -15.53
N ASN A 105 2.15 15.21 -14.74
CA ASN A 105 2.17 15.12 -13.27
C ASN A 105 0.82 14.66 -12.72
N TRP A 106 -0.29 15.17 -13.27
CA TRP A 106 -1.62 14.68 -12.88
C TRP A 106 -1.79 13.20 -13.23
N ARG A 107 -1.58 12.82 -14.48
CA ARG A 107 -1.79 11.45 -14.97
C ARG A 107 -0.92 10.45 -14.24
N SER A 108 0.38 10.73 -14.10
CA SER A 108 1.31 9.81 -13.44
C SER A 108 0.92 9.52 -12.00
N VAL A 109 0.41 10.52 -11.26
CA VAL A 109 -0.05 10.31 -9.89
C VAL A 109 -1.34 9.51 -9.85
N ILE A 110 -2.31 9.78 -10.72
CA ILE A 110 -3.56 8.99 -10.79
C ILE A 110 -3.23 7.54 -11.19
N ASP A 111 -2.36 7.32 -12.18
CA ASP A 111 -2.03 6.00 -12.68
C ASP A 111 -1.33 5.15 -11.62
N VAL A 112 -0.34 5.72 -10.92
CA VAL A 112 0.41 4.96 -9.92
C VAL A 112 -0.34 4.83 -8.58
N ASN A 113 -1.12 5.83 -8.14
CA ASN A 113 -1.75 5.79 -6.82
C ASN A 113 -3.19 5.26 -6.81
N LEU A 114 -3.90 5.29 -7.94
CA LEU A 114 -5.30 4.84 -8.02
C LEU A 114 -5.50 3.73 -9.04
N ASN A 115 -5.11 3.95 -10.30
CA ASN A 115 -5.31 2.96 -11.35
C ASN A 115 -4.53 1.66 -11.04
N SER A 116 -3.36 1.75 -10.40
CA SER A 116 -2.59 0.60 -9.95
C SER A 116 -3.37 -0.31 -9.01
N ALA A 117 -4.16 0.25 -8.07
CA ALA A 117 -4.97 -0.55 -7.15
C ALA A 117 -5.99 -1.40 -7.93
N PHE A 118 -6.60 -0.85 -8.98
CA PHE A 118 -7.43 -1.62 -9.90
C PHE A 118 -6.60 -2.64 -10.69
N ASN A 119 -5.52 -2.21 -11.35
CA ASN A 119 -4.71 -3.04 -12.23
C ASN A 119 -4.23 -4.31 -11.54
N VAL A 120 -3.68 -4.17 -10.32
CA VAL A 120 -3.15 -5.30 -9.55
C VAL A 120 -4.28 -6.13 -8.94
N THR A 121 -5.26 -5.49 -8.29
CA THR A 121 -6.36 -6.20 -7.63
C THR A 121 -7.17 -7.05 -8.62
N ARG A 122 -7.38 -6.54 -9.83
CA ARG A 122 -8.12 -7.24 -10.89
C ARG A 122 -7.52 -8.60 -11.25
N GLN A 123 -6.21 -8.74 -11.13
CA GLN A 123 -5.52 -9.98 -11.46
C GLN A 123 -5.81 -11.09 -10.43
N PHE A 124 -5.96 -10.76 -9.15
CA PHE A 124 -6.03 -11.74 -8.06
C PHE A 124 -7.43 -11.94 -7.48
N VAL A 125 -8.31 -10.92 -7.56
CA VAL A 125 -9.60 -10.94 -6.88
C VAL A 125 -10.50 -12.11 -7.34
N THR A 126 -10.42 -12.53 -8.59
CA THR A 126 -11.20 -13.67 -9.10
C THR A 126 -10.80 -14.96 -8.38
N GLY A 127 -9.51 -15.28 -8.32
CA GLY A 127 -8.99 -16.45 -7.62
C GLY A 127 -9.28 -16.41 -6.11
N MET A 128 -9.13 -15.26 -5.46
CA MET A 128 -9.51 -15.07 -4.05
C MET A 128 -11.00 -15.40 -3.82
N ARG A 129 -11.89 -14.90 -4.68
CA ARG A 129 -13.34 -15.15 -4.59
C ARG A 129 -13.70 -16.63 -4.83
N GLU A 130 -13.00 -17.31 -5.74
CA GLU A 130 -13.21 -18.73 -6.04
C GLU A 130 -12.74 -19.63 -4.87
N ARG A 131 -11.62 -19.27 -4.23
CA ARG A 131 -11.12 -19.98 -3.05
C ARG A 131 -11.88 -19.66 -1.75
N GLY A 132 -12.75 -18.64 -1.76
CA GLY A 132 -13.50 -18.23 -0.58
C GLY A 132 -12.67 -17.52 0.49
N PHE A 133 -11.49 -17.03 0.13
CA PHE A 133 -10.58 -16.29 1.00
C PHE A 133 -9.77 -15.25 0.24
N GLY A 134 -9.68 -14.06 0.80
CA GLY A 134 -8.80 -12.99 0.34
C GLY A 134 -8.76 -11.84 1.34
N ARG A 135 -7.62 -11.18 1.45
CA ARG A 135 -7.40 -9.97 2.24
C ARG A 135 -6.75 -8.91 1.38
N ILE A 136 -7.46 -7.82 1.13
CA ILE A 136 -6.96 -6.71 0.31
C ILE A 136 -6.87 -5.47 1.19
N VAL A 137 -5.70 -4.87 1.29
CA VAL A 137 -5.47 -3.62 2.02
C VAL A 137 -4.89 -2.57 1.08
N ASN A 138 -5.56 -1.45 0.98
CA ASN A 138 -5.13 -0.31 0.17
C ASN A 138 -4.50 0.75 1.08
N ILE A 139 -3.28 1.18 0.80
CA ILE A 139 -2.63 2.26 1.56
C ILE A 139 -3.00 3.61 0.93
N SER A 140 -3.94 4.29 1.60
CA SER A 140 -4.35 5.64 1.26
C SER A 140 -3.45 6.69 1.94
N SER A 141 -4.02 7.76 2.43
CA SER A 141 -3.34 8.85 3.15
C SER A 141 -4.36 9.72 3.89
N VAL A 142 -3.93 10.39 4.95
CA VAL A 142 -4.68 11.49 5.55
C VAL A 142 -5.01 12.57 4.51
N ASN A 143 -4.14 12.78 3.51
CA ASN A 143 -4.36 13.76 2.45
C ASN A 143 -5.50 13.36 1.48
N GLY A 144 -5.88 12.08 1.44
CA GLY A 144 -7.11 11.62 0.78
C GLY A 144 -8.38 11.95 1.56
N GLN A 145 -8.26 12.27 2.85
CA GLN A 145 -9.38 12.61 3.74
C GLN A 145 -9.54 14.13 3.93
N THR A 146 -8.42 14.86 4.03
CA THR A 146 -8.42 16.30 4.33
C THR A 146 -8.09 17.18 3.12
N GLY A 147 -7.47 16.62 2.08
CA GLY A 147 -6.77 17.38 1.06
C GLY A 147 -5.45 17.97 1.57
N GLN A 148 -4.58 18.38 0.63
CA GLN A 148 -3.31 19.03 0.94
C GLN A 148 -2.95 20.02 -0.15
N PHE A 149 -2.41 21.18 0.24
CA PHE A 149 -1.89 22.18 -0.69
C PHE A 149 -0.86 21.58 -1.64
N GLY A 150 -1.01 21.85 -2.94
CA GLY A 150 -0.09 21.36 -3.98
C GLY A 150 -0.29 19.89 -4.33
N GLN A 151 -1.26 19.19 -3.74
CA GLN A 151 -1.49 17.76 -3.94
C GLN A 151 -2.91 17.43 -4.44
N THR A 152 -3.46 18.23 -5.32
CA THR A 152 -4.81 17.97 -5.86
C THR A 152 -4.90 16.61 -6.58
N ASN A 153 -3.84 16.21 -7.31
CA ASN A 153 -3.70 14.89 -7.94
C ASN A 153 -3.62 13.77 -6.91
N TYR A 154 -2.71 13.89 -5.94
CA TYR A 154 -2.48 12.87 -4.90
C TYR A 154 -3.70 12.71 -3.99
N SER A 155 -4.27 13.82 -3.52
CA SER A 155 -5.49 13.81 -2.70
C SER A 155 -6.67 13.18 -3.44
N ALA A 156 -6.86 13.50 -4.73
CA ALA A 156 -7.90 12.89 -5.55
C ALA A 156 -7.69 11.36 -5.69
N ALA A 157 -6.46 10.92 -5.97
CA ALA A 157 -6.14 9.50 -6.09
C ALA A 157 -6.39 8.75 -4.77
N LYS A 158 -5.90 9.29 -3.65
CA LYS A 158 -6.04 8.66 -2.33
C LYS A 158 -7.49 8.70 -1.80
N ALA A 159 -8.26 9.73 -2.12
CA ALA A 159 -9.71 9.76 -1.87
C ALA A 159 -10.47 8.75 -2.75
N GLY A 160 -10.13 8.63 -4.04
CA GLY A 160 -10.71 7.64 -4.95
C GLY A 160 -10.52 6.20 -4.47
N MET A 161 -9.39 5.92 -3.82
CA MET A 161 -9.09 4.61 -3.24
C MET A 161 -10.09 4.20 -2.15
N HIS A 162 -10.66 5.14 -1.38
CA HIS A 162 -11.74 4.83 -0.43
C HIS A 162 -13.02 4.37 -1.14
N GLY A 163 -13.41 5.07 -2.23
CA GLY A 163 -14.55 4.67 -3.04
C GLY A 163 -14.37 3.28 -3.67
N PHE A 164 -13.20 3.02 -4.24
CA PHE A 164 -12.81 1.71 -4.77
C PHE A 164 -12.91 0.61 -3.70
N THR A 165 -12.35 0.86 -2.52
CA THR A 165 -12.38 -0.07 -1.38
C THR A 165 -13.82 -0.40 -0.96
N MET A 166 -14.68 0.60 -0.77
CA MET A 166 -16.05 0.40 -0.33
C MET A 166 -16.89 -0.38 -1.35
N ALA A 167 -16.71 -0.12 -2.64
CA ALA A 167 -17.44 -0.82 -3.70
C ALA A 167 -17.00 -2.29 -3.77
N LEU A 168 -15.68 -2.53 -3.86
CA LEU A 168 -15.13 -3.87 -3.99
C LEU A 168 -15.39 -4.73 -2.73
N ALA A 169 -15.39 -4.13 -1.55
CA ALA A 169 -15.78 -4.79 -0.30
C ALA A 169 -17.19 -5.39 -0.39
N LYS A 170 -18.17 -4.61 -0.87
CA LYS A 170 -19.55 -5.07 -1.05
C LYS A 170 -19.67 -6.20 -2.08
N GLU A 171 -18.94 -6.09 -3.18
CA GLU A 171 -18.93 -7.10 -4.24
C GLU A 171 -18.31 -8.42 -3.79
N SER A 172 -17.31 -8.36 -2.90
CA SER A 172 -16.44 -9.50 -2.57
C SER A 172 -16.76 -10.14 -1.20
N ALA A 173 -17.44 -9.44 -0.31
CA ALA A 173 -17.83 -9.96 1.01
C ALA A 173 -18.58 -11.31 0.95
N PRO A 174 -19.56 -11.54 0.02
CA PRO A 174 -20.25 -12.84 -0.06
C PRO A 174 -19.33 -14.01 -0.44
N LYS A 175 -18.09 -13.71 -0.83
CA LYS A 175 -17.06 -14.68 -1.25
C LYS A 175 -15.88 -14.77 -0.26
N GLY A 176 -16.05 -14.29 0.97
CA GLY A 176 -15.03 -14.40 2.01
C GLY A 176 -13.80 -13.49 1.81
N VAL A 177 -13.89 -12.51 0.89
CA VAL A 177 -12.82 -11.54 0.64
C VAL A 177 -13.12 -10.23 1.34
N THR A 178 -12.17 -9.73 2.13
CA THR A 178 -12.25 -8.39 2.73
C THR A 178 -11.38 -7.39 2.00
N VAL A 179 -11.86 -6.17 1.91
CA VAL A 179 -11.14 -5.05 1.27
C VAL A 179 -11.22 -3.84 2.20
N ASN A 180 -10.07 -3.38 2.68
CA ASN A 180 -9.99 -2.27 3.62
C ASN A 180 -8.92 -1.25 3.20
N THR A 181 -8.98 -0.08 3.77
CA THR A 181 -8.01 0.99 3.57
C THR A 181 -7.31 1.31 4.89
N VAL A 182 -6.01 1.54 4.84
CA VAL A 182 -5.25 2.21 5.90
C VAL A 182 -4.88 3.59 5.41
N SER A 183 -5.12 4.62 6.24
CA SER A 183 -4.80 6.02 5.93
C SER A 183 -3.71 6.54 6.88
N PRO A 184 -2.43 6.46 6.49
CA PRO A 184 -1.33 7.02 7.26
C PRO A 184 -1.43 8.55 7.36
N GLY A 185 -0.96 9.11 8.48
CA GLY A 185 -0.56 10.50 8.58
C GLY A 185 0.85 10.71 8.03
N TYR A 186 1.59 11.63 8.65
CA TYR A 186 3.02 11.80 8.35
C TYR A 186 3.83 10.69 9.04
N VAL A 187 4.48 9.85 8.24
CA VAL A 187 5.27 8.69 8.67
C VAL A 187 6.74 8.94 8.34
N ARG A 188 7.65 8.59 9.25
CA ARG A 188 9.10 8.70 9.04
C ARG A 188 9.54 7.74 7.94
N THR A 189 10.02 8.31 6.85
CA THR A 189 10.56 7.61 5.67
C THR A 189 11.63 8.49 5.05
N SER A 190 12.41 7.97 4.11
CA SER A 190 13.37 8.78 3.36
C SER A 190 12.74 10.04 2.71
N MET A 191 11.45 9.96 2.36
CA MET A 191 10.71 11.09 1.80
C MET A 191 10.47 12.19 2.85
N THR A 192 10.17 11.84 4.09
CA THR A 192 9.95 12.82 5.18
C THR A 192 11.26 13.27 5.82
N ASP A 193 12.31 12.45 5.76
CA ASP A 193 13.64 12.82 6.25
C ASP A 193 14.30 13.89 5.38
N ALA A 194 13.91 13.98 4.11
CA ALA A 194 14.36 15.04 3.20
C ALA A 194 13.70 16.42 3.48
N ILE A 195 12.68 16.48 4.34
CA ILE A 195 12.00 17.73 4.71
C ILE A 195 12.90 18.54 5.66
N PRO A 196 13.11 19.86 5.41
CA PRO A 196 13.89 20.71 6.29
C PRO A 196 13.37 20.68 7.75
N ASP A 197 14.25 20.70 8.74
CA ASP A 197 13.94 20.54 10.16
C ASP A 197 12.81 21.48 10.64
N LYS A 198 12.88 22.75 10.28
CA LYS A 198 11.86 23.75 10.65
C LYS A 198 10.46 23.39 10.13
N VAL A 199 10.39 22.81 8.93
CA VAL A 199 9.10 22.40 8.33
C VAL A 199 8.62 21.11 9.01
N ARG A 200 9.55 20.18 9.30
CA ARG A 200 9.26 18.95 10.02
C ARG A 200 8.73 19.23 11.43
N GLU A 201 9.35 20.17 12.18
CA GLU A 201 8.86 20.61 13.49
C GLU A 201 7.46 21.21 13.41
N ALA A 202 7.17 22.04 12.39
CA ALA A 202 5.84 22.59 12.16
C ALA A 202 4.79 21.51 11.86
N ILE A 203 5.17 20.45 11.12
CA ILE A 203 4.30 19.31 10.88
C ILE A 203 4.04 18.54 12.18
N ILE A 204 5.07 18.26 12.97
CA ILE A 204 4.94 17.55 14.27
C ILE A 204 4.04 18.34 15.21
N GLY A 205 4.17 19.67 15.23
CA GLY A 205 3.31 20.54 16.03
C GLY A 205 1.82 20.50 15.68
N GLN A 206 1.45 20.01 14.49
CA GLN A 206 0.06 19.82 14.08
C GLN A 206 -0.48 18.42 14.45
N ILE A 207 0.39 17.47 14.81
CA ILE A 207 0.00 16.10 15.14
C ILE A 207 -0.27 16.03 16.65
N PRO A 208 -1.52 15.77 17.11
CA PRO A 208 -1.81 15.70 18.55
C PRO A 208 -0.96 14.67 19.30
N ALA A 209 -0.56 13.56 18.67
CA ALA A 209 0.34 12.58 19.26
C ALA A 209 1.78 13.09 19.48
N GLY A 210 2.14 14.28 18.97
CA GLY A 210 3.43 14.95 19.19
C GLY A 210 4.62 14.29 18.46
N ARG A 211 4.37 13.39 17.52
CA ARG A 211 5.42 12.72 16.75
C ARG A 211 4.95 12.35 15.34
N LEU A 212 5.90 12.13 14.45
CA LEU A 212 5.62 11.39 13.21
C LEU A 212 5.26 9.93 13.55
N GLY A 213 4.44 9.30 12.72
CA GLY A 213 4.29 7.86 12.76
C GLY A 213 5.58 7.16 12.35
N GLU A 214 5.78 5.94 12.81
CA GLU A 214 6.83 5.08 12.30
C GLU A 214 6.22 4.10 11.28
N PRO A 215 6.98 3.60 10.30
CA PRO A 215 6.49 2.60 9.34
C PRO A 215 5.84 1.39 10.02
N GLN A 216 6.34 0.99 11.20
CA GLN A 216 5.79 -0.07 12.02
C GLN A 216 4.36 0.21 12.52
N ASP A 217 4.00 1.47 12.74
CA ASP A 217 2.63 1.83 13.14
C ASP A 217 1.64 1.45 12.02
N ILE A 218 2.05 1.62 10.76
CA ILE A 218 1.25 1.26 9.58
C ILE A 218 1.24 -0.25 9.38
N ALA A 219 2.41 -0.90 9.47
CA ALA A 219 2.55 -2.34 9.26
C ALA A 219 1.70 -3.16 10.25
N ARG A 220 1.58 -2.72 11.51
CA ARG A 220 0.71 -3.34 12.52
C ARG A 220 -0.77 -3.26 12.14
N ALA A 221 -1.21 -2.11 11.61
CA ALA A 221 -2.60 -1.96 11.16
C ALA A 221 -2.90 -2.86 9.96
N VAL A 222 -1.94 -3.00 9.03
CA VAL A 222 -2.06 -3.93 7.91
C VAL A 222 -2.13 -5.38 8.42
N ALA A 223 -1.20 -5.79 9.30
CA ALA A 223 -1.19 -7.14 9.87
C ALA A 223 -2.50 -7.50 10.58
N PHE A 224 -3.08 -6.56 11.32
CA PHE A 224 -4.38 -6.71 11.94
C PHE A 224 -5.49 -6.96 10.90
N LEU A 225 -5.52 -6.20 9.81
CA LEU A 225 -6.57 -6.31 8.79
C LEU A 225 -6.46 -7.56 7.92
N VAL A 226 -5.27 -8.17 7.79
CA VAL A 226 -5.08 -9.37 6.99
C VAL A 226 -5.19 -10.66 7.79
N ALA A 227 -5.29 -10.59 9.11
CA ALA A 227 -5.49 -11.74 9.97
C ALA A 227 -6.82 -12.46 9.67
N ASP A 228 -6.89 -13.76 10.00
CA ASP A 228 -8.10 -14.56 9.80
C ASP A 228 -9.28 -14.01 10.57
N GLU A 229 -9.03 -13.58 11.81
CA GLU A 229 -10.00 -13.03 12.74
C GLU A 229 -10.59 -11.70 12.29
N ALA A 230 -9.93 -10.99 11.35
CA ALA A 230 -10.43 -9.74 10.79
C ALA A 230 -11.50 -9.93 9.68
N GLY A 231 -12.01 -11.15 9.48
CA GLY A 231 -12.95 -11.49 8.40
C GLY A 231 -14.27 -10.72 8.40
N TYR A 232 -14.62 -10.03 9.49
CA TYR A 232 -15.82 -9.18 9.56
C TYR A 232 -15.54 -7.69 9.39
N ILE A 233 -14.27 -7.29 9.26
CA ILE A 233 -13.85 -5.90 8.98
C ILE A 233 -13.76 -5.75 7.46
N ASN A 234 -14.71 -5.05 6.85
CA ASN A 234 -14.79 -4.95 5.39
C ASN A 234 -15.33 -3.59 4.95
N GLY A 235 -14.68 -2.94 4.00
CA GLY A 235 -15.02 -1.60 3.53
C GLY A 235 -14.60 -0.48 4.50
N ALA A 236 -13.81 -0.79 5.52
CA ALA A 236 -13.35 0.17 6.52
C ALA A 236 -12.15 0.98 6.03
N ASN A 237 -12.05 2.20 6.56
CA ASN A 237 -10.84 3.00 6.52
C ASN A 237 -10.28 3.14 7.93
N ILE A 238 -9.04 2.72 8.15
CA ILE A 238 -8.34 2.79 9.43
C ILE A 238 -7.35 3.97 9.39
N PRO A 239 -7.66 5.11 10.04
CA PRO A 239 -6.72 6.21 10.17
C PRO A 239 -5.58 5.83 11.12
N VAL A 240 -4.33 5.95 10.66
CA VAL A 240 -3.13 5.76 11.48
C VAL A 240 -2.29 7.03 11.36
N ASN A 241 -2.71 8.08 12.07
CA ASN A 241 -2.26 9.45 11.83
C ASN A 241 -2.01 10.28 13.09
N GLY A 242 -1.96 9.67 14.27
CA GLY A 242 -1.69 10.37 15.53
C GLY A 242 -2.76 11.42 15.88
N ALA A 243 -4.02 11.19 15.48
CA ALA A 243 -5.15 12.09 15.61
C ALA A 243 -5.04 13.40 14.77
N LEU A 244 -4.14 13.43 13.77
CA LEU A 244 -4.05 14.57 12.83
C LEU A 244 -5.39 14.81 12.10
N PHE A 245 -6.14 13.73 11.87
CA PHE A 245 -7.50 13.77 11.37
C PHE A 245 -8.33 12.64 12.02
N CYS A 246 -9.49 13.00 12.54
CA CYS A 246 -10.47 12.07 13.10
C CYS A 246 -11.71 12.09 12.20
N SER A 247 -12.11 10.93 11.69
CA SER A 247 -13.37 10.73 10.95
C SER A 247 -14.36 9.95 11.81
N PHE A 248 -15.63 10.29 11.67
CA PHE A 248 -16.75 9.53 12.23
C PHE A 248 -17.21 8.49 11.23
#